data_79dfea3599079ba8562f25c09fafb26c
#
_entry.id   79dfea3599079ba8562f25c09fafb26c
#
_cell.length_a   1.000
_cell.length_b   1.000
_cell.length_c   1.000
_cell.angle_alpha   90.00
_cell.angle_beta   90.00
_cell.angle_gamma   90.00
#
_symmetry.space_group_name_H-M   'P 1'
#
loop_
_entity.id
_entity.type
_entity.pdbx_description
1 polymer ?
#
loop_
_entity_poly.entity_id
_entity_poly.type
_entity_poly.pdbx_seq_one_letter_code
_entity_poly.pdbx_strand_id
1 'polypeptide(L)'
;MAKRTGLYLRVSTDQQTTLNQRLELEAVAGRSGWDVIGVYEDAGISGSKGRDKRPGLDQLLRDVTARKVNMIAAWSVDRLGRSLQDLVGLLSDLQAVGCDLYLHQQALDTSTSSGRAMFQMCGVFAEFERSMIRDESMLGWREPAVGVLSWAAVT
;
A
#
# COMPACT_ATOMS: atom_id res chain seq x y z
N MET A 1 -12.98 18.65 -9.85
CA MET A 1 -11.76 19.21 -9.27
C MET A 1 -10.61 18.26 -9.39
N ALA A 2 -9.44 18.80 -9.68
CA ALA A 2 -8.23 17.97 -9.78
C ALA A 2 -7.85 17.40 -8.40
N LYS A 3 -7.36 16.16 -8.39
CA LYS A 3 -6.87 15.57 -7.17
C LYS A 3 -5.51 16.18 -6.79
N ARG A 4 -5.40 16.65 -5.57
CA ARG A 4 -4.13 17.15 -5.05
C ARG A 4 -3.27 15.95 -4.65
N THR A 5 -2.32 15.64 -5.51
CA THR A 5 -1.60 14.37 -5.48
C THR A 5 -0.20 14.55 -4.92
N GLY A 6 0.17 13.69 -3.97
CA GLY A 6 1.54 13.54 -3.52
C GLY A 6 2.14 12.30 -4.15
N LEU A 7 3.27 12.44 -4.80
CA LEU A 7 4.00 11.32 -5.37
C LEU A 7 4.94 10.77 -4.30
N TYR A 8 4.88 9.48 -4.04
CA TYR A 8 5.78 8.84 -3.10
C TYR A 8 6.78 7.96 -3.83
N LEU A 9 8.04 8.22 -3.61
CA LEU A 9 9.15 7.49 -4.22
C LEU A 9 10.08 6.97 -3.13
N ARG A 10 10.55 5.75 -3.31
CA ARG A 10 11.61 5.22 -2.47
C ARG A 10 12.89 5.18 -3.30
N VAL A 11 13.81 6.07 -2.98
CA VAL A 11 15.07 6.21 -3.71
C VAL A 11 15.98 5.04 -3.35
N SER A 12 16.38 4.27 -4.36
CA SER A 12 17.35 3.20 -4.19
C SER A 12 18.73 3.68 -4.63
N THR A 13 19.73 2.80 -4.52
CA THR A 13 21.05 3.09 -5.05
C THR A 13 21.03 3.25 -6.57
N ASP A 14 20.02 2.73 -7.24
CA ASP A 14 19.83 2.91 -8.67
C ASP A 14 18.99 4.15 -8.93
N GLN A 15 19.65 5.29 -9.05
CA GLN A 15 18.99 6.57 -9.27
C GLN A 15 18.24 6.62 -10.61
N GLN A 16 18.72 5.91 -11.60
CA GLN A 16 18.10 5.92 -12.92
C GLN A 16 16.71 5.27 -12.86
N THR A 17 16.59 4.16 -12.17
CA THR A 17 15.29 3.49 -12.00
C THR A 17 14.30 4.38 -11.25
N THR A 18 14.77 5.08 -10.22
CA THR A 18 13.93 5.99 -9.45
C THR A 18 13.45 7.15 -10.31
N LEU A 19 14.33 7.71 -11.13
CA LEU A 19 13.95 8.78 -12.03
C LEU A 19 12.89 8.31 -13.04
N ASN A 20 13.05 7.10 -13.59
CA ASN A 20 12.06 6.54 -14.51
C ASN A 20 10.71 6.35 -13.83
N GLN A 21 10.68 5.88 -12.60
CA GLN A 21 9.46 5.74 -11.83
C GLN A 21 8.77 7.09 -11.65
N ARG A 22 9.54 8.10 -11.29
CA ARG A 22 9.00 9.44 -11.11
C ARG A 22 8.39 9.99 -12.40
N LEU A 23 9.11 9.84 -13.51
CA LEU A 23 8.64 10.33 -14.80
C LEU A 23 7.33 9.63 -15.22
N GLU A 24 7.23 8.34 -14.99
CA GLU A 24 6.01 7.62 -15.31
C GLU A 24 4.83 8.06 -14.44
N LEU A 25 5.07 8.26 -13.15
CA LEU A 25 4.01 8.75 -12.26
C LEU A 25 3.58 10.16 -12.64
N GLU A 26 4.52 11.02 -13.00
CA GLU A 26 4.19 12.36 -13.45
C GLU A 26 3.39 12.34 -14.77
N ALA A 27 3.72 11.40 -15.66
CA ALA A 27 2.97 11.22 -16.89
C ALA A 27 1.54 10.77 -16.62
N VAL A 28 1.34 9.85 -15.69
CA VAL A 28 0.00 9.42 -15.29
C VAL A 28 -0.76 10.59 -14.69
N ALA A 29 -0.11 11.38 -13.86
CA ALA A 29 -0.73 12.55 -13.25
C ALA A 29 -1.22 13.53 -14.33
N GLY A 30 -0.40 13.76 -15.36
CA GLY A 30 -0.77 14.61 -16.45
C GLY A 30 -1.98 14.09 -17.23
N ARG A 31 -1.99 12.79 -17.54
CA ARG A 31 -3.11 12.18 -18.27
C ARG A 31 -4.39 12.15 -17.45
N SER A 32 -4.27 11.98 -16.15
CA SER A 32 -5.41 11.89 -15.25
C SER A 32 -5.91 13.24 -14.76
N GLY A 33 -5.19 14.30 -15.05
CA GLY A 33 -5.56 15.64 -14.62
C GLY A 33 -5.32 15.88 -13.13
N TRP A 34 -4.38 15.16 -12.53
CA TRP A 34 -4.03 15.37 -11.12
C TRP A 34 -3.15 16.60 -10.96
N ASP A 35 -3.30 17.26 -9.81
CA ASP A 35 -2.44 18.38 -9.44
C ASP A 35 -1.37 17.84 -8.49
N VAL A 36 -0.14 17.69 -8.99
CA VAL A 36 0.97 17.18 -8.20
C VAL A 36 1.48 18.30 -7.30
N ILE A 37 1.17 18.24 -6.03
CA ILE A 37 1.55 19.29 -5.10
C ILE A 37 2.90 19.03 -4.43
N GLY A 38 3.42 17.81 -4.53
CA GLY A 38 4.72 17.50 -3.95
C GLY A 38 5.20 16.11 -4.31
N VAL A 39 6.50 15.93 -4.19
CA VAL A 39 7.15 14.65 -4.36
C VAL A 39 7.83 14.32 -3.03
N TYR A 40 7.51 13.17 -2.48
CA TYR A 40 8.00 12.73 -1.18
C TYR A 40 8.92 11.53 -1.40
N GLU A 41 10.16 11.64 -0.92
CA GLU A 41 11.17 10.63 -1.19
C GLU A 41 11.78 10.12 0.12
N ASP A 42 12.02 8.82 0.16
CA ASP A 42 12.79 8.18 1.21
C ASP A 42 13.95 7.43 0.58
N ALA A 43 15.14 7.59 1.15
CA ALA A 43 16.36 7.06 0.56
C ALA A 43 16.79 5.76 1.24
N GLY A 44 17.06 4.74 0.43
CA GLY A 44 17.75 3.54 0.85
C GLY A 44 17.17 2.75 2.01
N ILE A 45 15.94 3.01 2.41
CA ILE A 45 15.33 2.40 3.58
C ILE A 45 14.47 1.23 3.15
N SER A 46 14.68 0.07 3.80
CA SER A 46 13.87 -1.10 3.53
C SER A 46 12.41 -0.86 3.93
N GLY A 47 11.47 -1.34 3.11
CA GLY A 47 10.05 -1.27 3.43
C GLY A 47 9.69 -1.98 4.73
N SER A 48 10.58 -2.84 5.24
CA SER A 48 10.37 -3.56 6.50
C SER A 48 10.60 -2.70 7.72
N LYS A 49 11.17 -1.51 7.59
CA LYS A 49 11.53 -0.68 8.74
C LYS A 49 10.39 0.16 9.29
N GLY A 50 9.27 0.16 8.65
CA GLY A 50 8.12 0.87 9.16
C GLY A 50 8.16 2.37 8.94
N ARG A 51 7.11 3.02 9.41
CA ARG A 51 6.83 4.42 9.13
C ARG A 51 7.81 5.37 9.81
N ASP A 52 8.24 5.05 11.02
CA ASP A 52 9.08 5.94 11.82
C ASP A 52 10.42 6.23 11.16
N LYS A 53 10.89 5.31 10.33
CA LYS A 53 12.18 5.43 9.66
C LYS A 53 12.04 5.82 8.19
N ARG A 54 10.89 6.36 7.84
CA ARG A 54 10.60 6.83 6.50
C ARG A 54 10.04 8.25 6.57
N PRO A 55 10.92 9.25 6.77
CA PRO A 55 10.46 10.62 6.98
C PRO A 55 9.65 11.19 5.81
N GLY A 56 9.94 10.77 4.58
CA GLY A 56 9.15 11.20 3.43
C GLY A 56 7.72 10.70 3.49
N LEU A 57 7.54 9.42 3.81
CA LEU A 57 6.21 8.86 3.97
C LEU A 57 5.48 9.49 5.15
N ASP A 58 6.20 9.71 6.26
CA ASP A 58 5.60 10.35 7.42
C ASP A 58 5.11 11.75 7.09
N GLN A 59 5.91 12.53 6.38
CA GLN A 59 5.51 13.87 5.98
C GLN A 59 4.30 13.83 5.02
N LEU A 60 4.29 12.89 4.09
CA LEU A 60 3.17 12.73 3.19
C LEU A 60 1.88 12.44 3.95
N LEU A 61 1.94 11.56 4.95
CA LEU A 61 0.77 11.21 5.74
C LEU A 61 0.31 12.39 6.61
N ARG A 62 1.24 13.21 7.08
CA ARG A 62 0.88 14.45 7.78
C ARG A 62 0.14 15.40 6.86
N ASP A 63 0.60 15.55 5.63
CA ASP A 63 -0.04 16.42 4.65
C ASP A 63 -1.41 15.88 4.25
N VAL A 64 -1.57 14.56 4.20
CA VAL A 64 -2.87 13.93 3.98
C VAL A 64 -3.83 14.27 5.14
N THR A 65 -3.35 14.13 6.36
CA THR A 65 -4.16 14.44 7.54
C THR A 65 -4.54 15.92 7.58
N ALA A 66 -3.62 16.79 7.15
CA ALA A 66 -3.88 18.23 7.07
C ALA A 66 -4.73 18.60 5.85
N ARG A 67 -5.16 17.62 5.06
CA ARG A 67 -5.99 17.79 3.86
C ARG A 67 -5.33 18.59 2.75
N LYS A 68 -4.00 18.64 2.76
CA LYS A 68 -3.23 19.23 1.67
C LYS A 68 -3.13 18.28 0.49
N VAL A 69 -3.15 16.97 0.76
CA VAL A 69 -3.06 15.90 -0.23
C VAL A 69 -4.30 15.05 -0.10
N ASN A 70 -4.98 14.77 -1.21
CA ASN A 70 -6.12 13.88 -1.22
C ASN A 70 -5.95 12.70 -2.18
N MET A 71 -4.74 12.51 -2.70
CA MET A 71 -4.38 11.38 -3.53
C MET A 71 -2.90 11.07 -3.32
N ILE A 72 -2.57 9.81 -3.08
CA ILE A 72 -1.18 9.35 -3.05
C ILE A 72 -0.93 8.51 -4.28
N ALA A 73 0.13 8.80 -5.02
CA ALA A 73 0.55 7.97 -6.14
C ALA A 73 1.90 7.36 -5.82
N ALA A 74 1.98 6.04 -5.86
CA ALA A 74 3.21 5.32 -5.61
C ALA A 74 3.46 4.30 -6.71
N TRP A 75 4.71 3.84 -6.82
CA TRP A 75 5.10 2.91 -7.87
C TRP A 75 4.50 1.53 -7.66
N SER A 76 4.59 1.02 -6.44
CA SER A 76 4.09 -0.30 -6.14
C SER A 76 3.78 -0.43 -4.65
N VAL A 77 3.09 -1.50 -4.31
CA VAL A 77 2.64 -1.76 -2.94
C VAL A 77 3.80 -1.93 -1.98
N ASP A 78 4.91 -2.52 -2.44
CA ASP A 78 6.08 -2.76 -1.58
C ASP A 78 6.79 -1.47 -1.20
N ARG A 79 6.48 -0.36 -1.86
CA ARG A 79 7.00 0.95 -1.47
C ARG A 79 6.29 1.51 -0.26
N LEU A 80 5.06 1.10 -0.02
CA LEU A 80 4.24 1.66 1.07
C LEU A 80 4.21 0.81 2.32
N GLY A 81 4.28 -0.50 2.18
CA GLY A 81 4.23 -1.40 3.30
C GLY A 81 4.93 -2.70 2.98
N ARG A 82 5.15 -3.53 3.99
CA ARG A 82 5.85 -4.80 3.81
C ARG A 82 4.91 -6.00 3.77
N SER A 83 3.65 -5.80 4.09
CA SER A 83 2.68 -6.87 4.12
C SER A 83 1.33 -6.37 3.62
N LEU A 84 0.46 -7.31 3.28
CA LEU A 84 -0.90 -6.98 2.90
C LEU A 84 -1.63 -6.29 4.04
N GLN A 85 -1.38 -6.70 5.28
CA GLN A 85 -2.02 -6.11 6.45
C GLN A 85 -1.60 -4.67 6.64
N ASP A 86 -0.31 -4.36 6.44
CA ASP A 86 0.18 -2.99 6.51
C ASP A 86 -0.49 -2.12 5.44
N LEU A 87 -0.60 -2.65 4.23
CA LEU A 87 -1.24 -1.93 3.14
C LEU A 87 -2.71 -1.64 3.43
N VAL A 88 -3.43 -2.65 3.92
CA VAL A 88 -4.84 -2.49 4.24
C VAL A 88 -5.04 -1.48 5.36
N GLY A 89 -4.17 -1.52 6.38
CA GLY A 89 -4.21 -0.54 7.46
C GLY A 89 -4.00 0.88 6.95
N LEU A 90 -3.01 1.05 6.08
CA LEU A 90 -2.75 2.35 5.46
C LEU A 90 -3.95 2.82 4.64
N LEU A 91 -4.51 1.95 3.82
CA LEU A 91 -5.66 2.31 2.99
C LEU A 91 -6.88 2.67 3.82
N SER A 92 -7.10 1.97 4.94
CA SER A 92 -8.20 2.31 5.85
C SER A 92 -8.00 3.70 6.43
N ASP A 93 -6.78 4.02 6.84
CA ASP A 93 -6.46 5.35 7.37
C ASP A 93 -6.67 6.42 6.31
N LEU A 94 -6.26 6.16 5.08
CA LEU A 94 -6.45 7.11 3.99
C LEU A 94 -7.92 7.33 3.68
N GLN A 95 -8.72 6.27 3.68
CA GLN A 95 -10.15 6.40 3.43
C GLN A 95 -10.85 7.21 4.51
N ALA A 96 -10.40 7.06 5.76
CA ALA A 96 -10.98 7.80 6.87
C ALA A 96 -10.83 9.31 6.69
N VAL A 97 -9.78 9.76 6.03
CA VAL A 97 -9.54 11.18 5.77
C VAL A 97 -9.87 11.59 4.33
N GLY A 98 -10.47 10.70 3.55
CA GLY A 98 -10.89 11.00 2.19
C GLY A 98 -9.76 11.07 1.19
N CYS A 99 -8.68 10.33 1.40
CA CYS A 99 -7.54 10.29 0.50
C CYS A 99 -7.56 9.00 -0.31
N ASP A 100 -7.37 9.11 -1.62
CA ASP A 100 -7.29 7.96 -2.51
C ASP A 100 -5.84 7.53 -2.73
N LEU A 101 -5.67 6.33 -3.28
CA LEU A 101 -4.36 5.76 -3.54
C LEU A 101 -4.28 5.24 -4.97
N TYR A 102 -3.19 5.54 -5.64
CA TYR A 102 -2.86 4.98 -6.94
C TYR A 102 -1.55 4.21 -6.86
N LEU A 103 -1.57 2.95 -7.29
CA LEU A 103 -0.40 2.09 -7.36
C LEU A 103 -0.15 1.74 -8.82
N HIS A 104 0.98 2.20 -9.36
CA HIS A 104 1.25 2.12 -10.79
C HIS A 104 1.42 0.68 -11.29
N GLN A 105 2.23 -0.11 -10.61
CA GLN A 105 2.49 -1.49 -11.04
C GLN A 105 1.25 -2.37 -10.96
N GLN A 106 0.43 -2.18 -9.94
CA GLN A 106 -0.80 -2.95 -9.76
C GLN A 106 -1.97 -2.37 -10.53
N ALA A 107 -1.79 -1.20 -11.15
CA ALA A 107 -2.86 -0.46 -11.82
C ALA A 107 -4.08 -0.29 -10.90
N LEU A 108 -3.83 -0.06 -9.63
CA LEU A 108 -4.89 0.10 -8.63
C LEU A 108 -5.14 1.57 -8.36
N ASP A 109 -6.39 2.00 -8.50
CA ASP A 109 -6.79 3.38 -8.24
C ASP A 109 -8.07 3.35 -7.40
N THR A 110 -7.95 3.69 -6.12
CA THR A 110 -9.09 3.62 -5.21
C THR A 110 -10.11 4.73 -5.44
N SER A 111 -9.83 5.69 -6.31
CA SER A 111 -10.85 6.66 -6.72
C SER A 111 -11.89 6.07 -7.67
N THR A 112 -11.59 4.91 -8.26
CA THR A 112 -12.51 4.19 -9.13
C THR A 112 -13.30 3.14 -8.35
N SER A 113 -14.46 2.75 -8.89
CA SER A 113 -15.27 1.69 -8.25
C SER A 113 -14.55 0.36 -8.24
N SER A 114 -13.88 0.01 -9.34
CA SER A 114 -13.14 -1.26 -9.41
C SER A 114 -11.95 -1.26 -8.45
N GLY A 115 -11.26 -0.12 -8.31
CA GLY A 115 -10.14 -0.01 -7.37
C GLY A 115 -10.60 -0.15 -5.92
N ARG A 116 -11.73 0.44 -5.58
CA ARG A 116 -12.30 0.29 -4.24
C ARG A 116 -12.73 -1.14 -3.96
N ALA A 117 -13.34 -1.80 -4.94
CA ALA A 117 -13.72 -3.21 -4.80
C ALA A 117 -12.48 -4.07 -4.56
N MET A 118 -11.41 -3.82 -5.32
CA MET A 118 -10.16 -4.54 -5.15
C MET A 118 -9.56 -4.30 -3.77
N PHE A 119 -9.61 -3.07 -3.27
CA PHE A 119 -9.18 -2.76 -1.93
C PHE A 119 -9.97 -3.54 -0.88
N GLN A 120 -11.29 -3.60 -1.05
CA GLN A 120 -12.14 -4.35 -0.13
C GLN A 120 -11.81 -5.84 -0.14
N MET A 121 -11.50 -6.40 -1.31
CA MET A 121 -11.05 -7.78 -1.42
C MET A 121 -9.72 -7.98 -0.70
N CYS A 122 -8.79 -7.04 -0.83
CA CYS A 122 -7.52 -7.10 -0.10
C CYS A 122 -7.76 -7.12 1.41
N GLY A 123 -8.74 -6.36 1.88
CA GLY A 123 -9.11 -6.35 3.29
C GLY A 123 -9.59 -7.72 3.76
N VAL A 124 -10.42 -8.37 2.97
CA VAL A 124 -10.90 -9.72 3.27
C VAL A 124 -9.75 -10.71 3.33
N PHE A 125 -8.83 -10.65 2.35
CA PHE A 125 -7.66 -11.52 2.34
C PHE A 125 -6.75 -11.27 3.53
N ALA A 126 -6.57 -10.03 3.92
CA ALA A 126 -5.74 -9.68 5.09
C ALA A 126 -6.34 -10.26 6.37
N GLU A 127 -7.65 -10.19 6.52
CA GLU A 127 -8.33 -10.79 7.66
C GLU A 127 -8.18 -12.30 7.66
N PHE A 128 -8.30 -12.92 6.50
CA PHE A 128 -8.12 -14.36 6.37
C PHE A 128 -6.71 -14.78 6.74
N GLU A 129 -5.70 -14.07 6.23
CA GLU A 129 -4.30 -14.36 6.59
C GLU A 129 -4.07 -14.23 8.09
N ARG A 130 -4.63 -13.19 8.69
CA ARG A 130 -4.48 -12.97 10.13
C ARG A 130 -5.11 -14.11 10.94
N SER A 131 -6.28 -14.55 10.52
CA SER A 131 -6.95 -15.68 11.14
C SER A 131 -6.14 -16.96 11.01
N MET A 132 -5.59 -17.22 9.82
CA MET A 132 -4.76 -18.41 9.59
C MET A 132 -3.50 -18.39 10.44
N ILE A 133 -2.82 -17.26 10.52
CA ILE A 133 -1.63 -17.14 11.34
C ILE A 133 -1.96 -17.39 12.81
N ARG A 134 -3.07 -16.83 13.27
CA ARG A 134 -3.51 -17.02 14.65
C ARG A 134 -3.83 -18.49 14.93
N ASP A 135 -4.54 -19.15 14.04
CA ASP A 135 -4.89 -20.55 14.18
C ASP A 135 -3.64 -21.43 14.18
N GLU A 136 -2.72 -21.18 13.27
CA GLU A 136 -1.44 -21.89 13.25
C GLU A 136 -0.66 -21.68 14.54
N SER A 137 -0.63 -20.45 15.03
CA SER A 137 0.05 -20.12 16.27
C SER A 137 -0.57 -20.86 17.46
N MET A 138 -1.90 -20.92 17.51
CA MET A 138 -2.61 -21.61 18.59
C MET A 138 -2.48 -23.13 18.51
N LEU A 139 -2.37 -23.66 17.29
CA LEU A 139 -2.29 -25.10 17.07
C LEU A 139 -0.87 -25.58 16.79
N GLY A 140 0.10 -24.69 16.82
CA GLY A 140 1.48 -25.00 16.48
C GLY A 140 2.13 -26.07 17.33
N TRP A 141 1.64 -26.27 18.55
CA TRP A 141 2.13 -27.32 19.44
C TRP A 141 1.52 -28.69 19.12
N ARG A 142 0.50 -28.74 18.28
CA ARG A 142 -0.11 -30.00 17.85
C ARG A 142 0.58 -30.53 16.64
N GLU A 143 0.47 -31.83 16.45
CA GLU A 143 1.08 -32.45 15.31
C GLU A 143 0.43 -31.95 14.01
N PRO A 144 1.24 -31.58 13.02
CA PRO A 144 0.71 -31.15 11.74
C PRO A 144 -0.20 -32.18 11.05
N ALA A 145 0.05 -33.46 11.35
CA ALA A 145 -0.74 -34.54 10.78
C ALA A 145 -2.22 -34.43 11.10
N VAL A 146 -2.55 -33.82 12.23
CA VAL A 146 -3.94 -33.62 12.61
C VAL A 146 -4.66 -32.74 11.60
N GLY A 147 -4.01 -31.67 11.19
CA GLY A 147 -4.56 -30.80 10.17
C GLY A 147 -4.68 -31.47 8.83
N VAL A 148 -3.68 -32.26 8.48
CA VAL A 148 -3.70 -33.03 7.23
C VAL A 148 -4.84 -34.03 7.21
N LEU A 149 -5.02 -34.73 8.32
CA LEU A 149 -6.11 -35.68 8.44
C LEU A 149 -7.47 -35.00 8.31
N SER A 150 -7.60 -33.83 8.88
CA SER A 150 -8.83 -33.06 8.75
C SER A 150 -9.14 -32.74 7.29
N TRP A 151 -8.14 -32.40 6.54
CA TRP A 151 -8.30 -32.15 5.11
C TRP A 151 -8.72 -33.40 4.37
N ALA A 152 -8.09 -34.51 4.67
CA ALA A 152 -8.42 -35.77 4.04
C ALA A 152 -9.86 -36.19 4.35
N ALA A 153 -10.33 -35.89 5.54
CA ALA A 153 -11.69 -36.19 5.93
C ALA A 153 -12.71 -35.34 5.17
N VAL A 154 -12.35 -34.11 4.84
CA VAL A 154 -13.22 -33.21 4.09
C VAL A 154 -13.28 -33.59 2.62
N THR A 155 -12.18 -34.03 2.08
CA THR A 155 -12.13 -34.42 0.68
C THR A 155 -12.62 -35.84 0.47
#